data_c5f0bf0e572276fe9b57faf841c71e19
#
_entry.id   c5f0bf0e572276fe9b57faf841c71e19
#
_cell.length_a   1.000
_cell.length_b   1.000
_cell.length_c   1.000
_cell.angle_alpha   90.00
_cell.angle_beta   90.00
_cell.angle_gamma   90.00
#
_symmetry.space_group_name_H-M   'P 1'
#
loop_
_entity.id
_entity.type
_entity.pdbx_description
1 polymer ?
#
loop_
_entity_poly.entity_id
_entity_poly.type
_entity_poly.pdbx_seq_one_letter_code
_entity_poly.pdbx_strand_id
1 'polypeptide(L)'
;MTATQRPVPAGRGGRHPSEPAPIRESFRRFAGMRTRVLEVGPPVAEAPAPKRTRRKGTDKPRAPRLVLLHGYCDSADTWRPVLGELAEAGIAAIAVDLPGFGEAQPLRPGPMLPQLDAFTAAVVREQAVLGPVVLAGNSLGGTMSLRAAQNHRLPTAGAVSIAAPGFVDSWLVRTVGRNPLPLRLYSSLPLPVPGFLVRAVAEQLVPRILYADSRHADAGQVRRFTTLFPDYRATTSRLEEARQLVAELADAYRLDQIKIPLLAVACGKDKLVTAASGRKLHTLVPHSRLVVREDWGHCPQLDDPAEVAELLTFFAAGAVRSLARPAPTVNDVEDDSATG
;
A
#
# COMPACT_ATOMS: atom_id res chain seq x y z
N MET A 1 -54.47 -33.55 -40.02
CA MET A 1 -53.03 -33.68 -39.70
C MET A 1 -52.62 -32.45 -38.87
N THR A 2 -52.65 -32.60 -37.58
CA THR A 2 -52.42 -31.54 -36.61
C THR A 2 -50.96 -31.63 -36.12
N ALA A 3 -50.15 -30.62 -36.43
CA ALA A 3 -48.74 -30.54 -36.03
C ALA A 3 -48.65 -30.04 -34.61
N THR A 4 -48.09 -30.88 -33.75
CA THR A 4 -47.84 -30.57 -32.33
C THR A 4 -46.52 -29.77 -32.23
N GLN A 5 -46.59 -28.50 -31.84
CA GLN A 5 -45.44 -27.69 -31.50
C GLN A 5 -44.87 -28.10 -30.14
N ARG A 6 -43.56 -28.45 -30.11
CA ARG A 6 -42.82 -28.64 -28.87
C ARG A 6 -42.51 -27.28 -28.21
N PRO A 7 -42.61 -27.15 -26.88
CA PRO A 7 -42.20 -25.93 -26.19
C PRO A 7 -40.66 -25.76 -26.21
N VAL A 8 -40.22 -24.54 -26.53
CA VAL A 8 -38.82 -24.08 -26.41
C VAL A 8 -38.48 -23.91 -24.93
N PRO A 9 -37.34 -24.43 -24.44
CA PRO A 9 -36.95 -24.22 -23.04
C PRO A 9 -36.61 -22.76 -22.81
N ALA A 10 -37.17 -22.19 -21.74
CA ALA A 10 -36.88 -20.82 -21.29
C ALA A 10 -35.38 -20.63 -21.06
N GLY A 11 -34.83 -19.61 -21.69
CA GLY A 11 -33.43 -19.21 -21.57
C GLY A 11 -33.09 -18.98 -20.10
N ARG A 12 -31.94 -19.53 -19.69
CA ARG A 12 -31.32 -19.23 -18.39
C ARG A 12 -31.06 -17.73 -18.35
N GLY A 13 -31.74 -17.04 -17.41
CA GLY A 13 -31.54 -15.64 -17.14
C GLY A 13 -30.05 -15.36 -16.92
N GLY A 14 -29.43 -14.62 -17.84
CA GLY A 14 -28.11 -14.07 -17.66
C GLY A 14 -28.13 -13.19 -16.42
N ARG A 15 -27.31 -13.50 -15.43
CA ARG A 15 -27.02 -12.56 -14.35
C ARG A 15 -26.42 -11.32 -15.03
N HIS A 16 -27.10 -10.18 -14.96
CA HIS A 16 -26.48 -8.89 -15.23
C HIS A 16 -25.23 -8.82 -14.34
N PRO A 17 -24.06 -8.40 -14.86
CA PRO A 17 -22.93 -8.08 -14.01
C PRO A 17 -23.44 -7.05 -13.00
N SER A 18 -23.37 -7.40 -11.72
CA SER A 18 -23.70 -6.46 -10.64
C SER A 18 -22.75 -5.29 -10.76
N GLU A 19 -23.28 -4.06 -10.78
CA GLU A 19 -22.43 -2.87 -10.73
C GLU A 19 -21.39 -3.04 -9.63
N PRO A 20 -20.09 -2.65 -9.89
CA PRO A 20 -19.04 -2.77 -8.90
C PRO A 20 -19.46 -2.02 -7.63
N ALA A 21 -19.25 -2.64 -6.49
CA ALA A 21 -19.63 -2.07 -5.21
C ALA A 21 -18.95 -0.71 -5.02
N PRO A 22 -19.68 0.38 -4.72
CA PRO A 22 -19.10 1.70 -4.62
C PRO A 22 -18.05 1.76 -3.53
N ILE A 23 -16.98 2.54 -3.76
CA ILE A 23 -15.98 2.86 -2.74
C ILE A 23 -16.68 3.68 -1.65
N ARG A 24 -16.73 3.14 -0.43
CA ARG A 24 -17.30 3.83 0.73
C ARG A 24 -16.23 4.68 1.39
N GLU A 25 -16.58 5.90 1.73
CA GLU A 25 -15.75 6.83 2.45
C GLU A 25 -16.29 7.04 3.87
N SER A 26 -15.42 7.02 4.86
CA SER A 26 -15.77 7.23 6.26
C SER A 26 -14.60 7.81 7.04
N PHE A 27 -14.88 8.28 8.26
CA PHE A 27 -13.84 8.69 9.20
C PHE A 27 -13.80 7.76 10.38
N ARG A 28 -12.61 7.27 10.70
CA ARG A 28 -12.37 6.37 11.85
C ARG A 28 -11.24 6.90 12.73
N ARG A 29 -11.04 6.26 13.89
CA ARG A 29 -9.92 6.55 14.79
C ARG A 29 -9.05 5.32 14.97
N PHE A 30 -7.76 5.46 14.67
CA PHE A 30 -6.75 4.44 14.90
C PHE A 30 -5.65 5.01 15.81
N ALA A 31 -5.29 4.32 16.88
CA ALA A 31 -4.35 4.81 17.90
C ALA A 31 -4.69 6.22 18.41
N GLY A 32 -5.99 6.55 18.50
CA GLY A 32 -6.50 7.86 18.93
C GLY A 32 -6.49 8.94 17.84
N MET A 33 -5.94 8.70 16.66
CA MET A 33 -5.88 9.67 15.55
C MET A 33 -7.05 9.47 14.59
N ARG A 34 -7.79 10.55 14.32
CA ARG A 34 -8.86 10.55 13.30
C ARG A 34 -8.26 10.54 11.93
N THR A 35 -8.78 9.70 11.06
CA THR A 35 -8.36 9.57 9.67
C THR A 35 -9.53 9.29 8.74
N ARG A 36 -9.38 9.65 7.48
CA ARG A 36 -10.29 9.25 6.40
C ARG A 36 -9.94 7.83 5.95
N VAL A 37 -10.98 7.09 5.60
CA VAL A 37 -10.92 5.69 5.18
C VAL A 37 -11.72 5.52 3.90
N LEU A 38 -11.12 4.90 2.90
CA LEU A 38 -11.76 4.40 1.69
C LEU A 38 -11.83 2.88 1.77
N GLU A 39 -12.99 2.29 1.54
CA GLU A 39 -13.20 0.86 1.75
C GLU A 39 -14.07 0.24 0.65
N VAL A 40 -13.70 -0.97 0.23
CA VAL A 40 -14.49 -1.84 -0.65
C VAL A 40 -14.70 -3.21 0.01
N GLY A 41 -15.73 -3.92 -0.40
CA GLY A 41 -16.14 -5.18 0.23
C GLY A 41 -17.08 -4.97 1.43
N PRO A 42 -17.41 -6.02 2.21
CA PRO A 42 -18.34 -5.93 3.33
C PRO A 42 -17.79 -5.01 4.44
N PRO A 43 -18.62 -4.11 5.00
CA PRO A 43 -18.22 -3.21 6.08
C PRO A 43 -17.94 -3.98 7.38
N VAL A 44 -17.12 -3.36 8.27
CA VAL A 44 -16.79 -3.96 9.58
C VAL A 44 -18.01 -4.27 10.43
N ALA A 45 -19.04 -3.40 10.38
CA ALA A 45 -20.26 -3.55 11.18
C ALA A 45 -21.13 -4.74 10.75
N GLU A 46 -21.00 -5.20 9.50
CA GLU A 46 -21.77 -6.35 8.96
C GLU A 46 -21.02 -7.68 9.09
N ALA A 47 -19.80 -7.67 9.59
CA ALA A 47 -19.08 -8.90 9.85
C ALA A 47 -19.81 -9.68 10.96
N PRO A 48 -20.21 -10.95 10.73
CA PRO A 48 -20.88 -11.72 11.77
C PRO A 48 -19.99 -11.80 12.99
N ALA A 49 -20.57 -11.43 14.16
CA ALA A 49 -19.87 -11.55 15.43
C ALA A 49 -19.26 -12.96 15.55
N PRO A 50 -18.02 -13.11 16.06
CA PRO A 50 -17.41 -14.41 16.18
C PRO A 50 -18.27 -15.27 17.09
N LYS A 51 -19.04 -16.20 16.50
CA LYS A 51 -19.82 -17.19 17.26
C LYS A 51 -18.80 -18.03 18.04
N ARG A 52 -18.77 -17.87 19.35
CA ARG A 52 -17.98 -18.70 20.30
C ARG A 52 -18.46 -20.16 20.35
N THR A 53 -18.83 -20.74 19.25
CA THR A 53 -19.11 -22.16 19.14
C THR A 53 -17.89 -22.84 18.54
N ARG A 54 -17.18 -23.56 19.39
CA ARG A 54 -16.12 -24.50 19.05
C ARG A 54 -16.74 -25.65 18.23
N ARG A 55 -17.08 -25.38 16.98
CA ARG A 55 -17.47 -26.39 16.02
C ARG A 55 -16.20 -26.95 15.38
N LYS A 56 -15.86 -28.18 15.73
CA LYS A 56 -15.01 -29.04 14.89
C LYS A 56 -15.73 -29.21 13.55
N GLY A 57 -15.32 -28.50 12.52
CA GLY A 57 -15.89 -28.62 11.19
C GLY A 57 -15.20 -27.60 10.29
N THR A 58 -14.55 -28.05 9.24
CA THR A 58 -13.98 -27.41 8.06
C THR A 58 -14.40 -25.95 7.84
N ASP A 59 -13.88 -25.01 8.67
CA ASP A 59 -14.04 -23.58 8.38
C ASP A 59 -13.21 -23.29 7.12
N LYS A 60 -13.89 -22.94 6.01
CA LYS A 60 -13.23 -22.40 4.83
C LYS A 60 -12.37 -21.21 5.27
N PRO A 61 -11.09 -21.14 4.85
CA PRO A 61 -10.25 -20.00 5.16
C PRO A 61 -10.98 -18.71 4.81
N ARG A 62 -11.03 -17.76 5.75
CA ARG A 62 -11.60 -16.42 5.47
C ARG A 62 -10.81 -15.78 4.34
N ALA A 63 -11.50 -15.06 3.47
CA ALA A 63 -10.87 -14.31 2.40
C ALA A 63 -9.88 -13.27 2.97
N PRO A 64 -8.75 -13.02 2.28
CA PRO A 64 -7.80 -12.00 2.69
C PRO A 64 -8.44 -10.61 2.66
N ARG A 65 -7.95 -9.73 3.53
CA ARG A 65 -8.26 -8.29 3.52
C ARG A 65 -6.99 -7.52 3.22
N LEU A 66 -7.06 -6.64 2.23
CA LEU A 66 -5.95 -5.77 1.87
C LEU A 66 -6.03 -4.47 2.69
N VAL A 67 -4.90 -4.06 3.24
CA VAL A 67 -4.71 -2.74 3.86
C VAL A 67 -3.71 -1.98 3.01
N LEU A 68 -4.15 -0.87 2.42
CA LEU A 68 -3.39 -0.09 1.44
C LEU A 68 -2.88 1.20 2.08
N LEU A 69 -1.57 1.42 2.02
CA LEU A 69 -0.88 2.55 2.64
C LEU A 69 -0.18 3.40 1.59
N HIS A 70 -0.48 4.69 1.57
CA HIS A 70 0.06 5.64 0.59
C HIS A 70 1.47 6.15 0.94
N GLY A 71 2.09 6.88 0.02
CA GLY A 71 3.41 7.47 0.14
C GLY A 71 3.45 8.77 0.97
N TYR A 72 4.66 9.32 1.13
CA TYR A 72 4.86 10.64 1.70
C TYR A 72 4.20 11.72 0.81
N CYS A 73 3.59 12.73 1.43
CA CYS A 73 2.85 13.77 0.70
C CYS A 73 1.79 13.23 -0.26
N ASP A 74 1.04 12.20 0.16
CA ASP A 74 -0.03 11.58 -0.61
C ASP A 74 -1.28 11.41 0.26
N SER A 75 -2.26 10.69 -0.21
CA SER A 75 -3.48 10.31 0.53
C SER A 75 -4.04 8.98 0.03
N ALA A 76 -5.05 8.46 0.72
CA ALA A 76 -5.77 7.25 0.32
C ALA A 76 -6.33 7.31 -1.11
N ASP A 77 -6.55 8.50 -1.65
CA ASP A 77 -7.09 8.68 -3.02
C ASP A 77 -6.18 8.10 -4.10
N THR A 78 -4.87 7.97 -3.86
CA THR A 78 -3.94 7.32 -4.78
C THR A 78 -4.34 5.86 -5.07
N TRP A 79 -5.08 5.24 -4.15
CA TRP A 79 -5.54 3.87 -4.24
C TRP A 79 -6.94 3.72 -4.84
N ARG A 80 -7.67 4.83 -5.14
CA ARG A 80 -9.04 4.74 -5.70
C ARG A 80 -9.12 3.90 -6.97
N PRO A 81 -8.20 4.04 -7.96
CA PRO A 81 -8.24 3.18 -9.13
C PRO A 81 -8.09 1.70 -8.78
N VAL A 82 -7.12 1.36 -7.94
CA VAL A 82 -6.91 -0.03 -7.47
C VAL A 82 -8.08 -0.55 -6.65
N LEU A 83 -8.70 0.29 -5.80
CA LEU A 83 -9.90 -0.09 -5.05
C LEU A 83 -11.08 -0.42 -5.98
N GLY A 84 -11.21 0.28 -7.11
CA GLY A 84 -12.19 -0.04 -8.15
C GLY A 84 -12.00 -1.45 -8.70
N GLU A 85 -10.80 -1.77 -9.14
CA GLU A 85 -10.44 -3.11 -9.64
C GLU A 85 -10.65 -4.21 -8.59
N LEU A 86 -10.26 -3.94 -7.33
CA LEU A 86 -10.48 -4.89 -6.23
C LEU A 86 -11.96 -5.09 -5.93
N ALA A 87 -12.78 -4.05 -6.05
CA ALA A 87 -14.24 -4.15 -5.88
C ALA A 87 -14.87 -5.03 -6.96
N GLU A 88 -14.46 -4.86 -8.22
CA GLU A 88 -14.90 -5.70 -9.35
C GLU A 88 -14.50 -7.17 -9.16
N ALA A 89 -13.28 -7.39 -8.63
CA ALA A 89 -12.81 -8.73 -8.29
C ALA A 89 -13.43 -9.32 -7.01
N GLY A 90 -14.29 -8.57 -6.30
CA GLY A 90 -14.90 -9.01 -5.04
C GLY A 90 -13.92 -9.11 -3.87
N ILE A 91 -12.80 -8.42 -3.93
CA ILE A 91 -11.75 -8.42 -2.91
C ILE A 91 -12.00 -7.29 -1.91
N ALA A 92 -11.98 -7.63 -0.62
CA ALA A 92 -12.16 -6.64 0.44
C ALA A 92 -10.84 -5.89 0.70
N ALA A 93 -10.91 -4.56 0.65
CA ALA A 93 -9.75 -3.70 0.86
C ALA A 93 -10.13 -2.40 1.59
N ILE A 94 -9.14 -1.84 2.30
CA ILE A 94 -9.22 -0.54 2.97
C ILE A 94 -7.96 0.26 2.62
N ALA A 95 -8.13 1.50 2.20
CA ALA A 95 -7.06 2.49 2.10
C ALA A 95 -7.29 3.57 3.16
N VAL A 96 -6.23 4.01 3.83
CA VAL A 96 -6.31 4.99 4.92
C VAL A 96 -5.40 6.17 4.63
N ASP A 97 -5.83 7.38 5.01
CA ASP A 97 -4.91 8.51 5.06
C ASP A 97 -3.96 8.32 6.26
N LEU A 98 -2.67 8.29 6.01
CA LEU A 98 -1.68 8.21 7.09
C LEU A 98 -1.67 9.51 7.89
N PRO A 99 -1.47 9.46 9.22
CA PRO A 99 -1.36 10.66 10.06
C PRO A 99 -0.38 11.69 9.50
N GLY A 100 -0.82 12.95 9.47
CA GLY A 100 -0.06 14.06 8.87
C GLY A 100 -0.31 14.28 7.39
N PHE A 101 -1.10 13.40 6.73
CA PHE A 101 -1.41 13.45 5.29
C PHE A 101 -2.90 13.33 5.01
N GLY A 102 -3.31 13.70 3.81
CA GLY A 102 -4.71 13.67 3.38
C GLY A 102 -5.61 14.42 4.36
N GLU A 103 -6.68 13.77 4.78
CA GLU A 103 -7.64 14.29 5.78
C GLU A 103 -7.44 13.68 7.18
N ALA A 104 -6.28 13.04 7.40
CA ALA A 104 -5.92 12.55 8.73
C ALA A 104 -5.45 13.68 9.66
N GLN A 105 -5.60 13.46 10.96
CA GLN A 105 -5.04 14.39 11.96
C GLN A 105 -3.53 14.53 11.78
N PRO A 106 -2.99 15.75 12.04
CA PRO A 106 -1.55 15.99 12.06
C PRO A 106 -0.81 15.05 13.03
N LEU A 107 0.43 14.73 12.71
CA LEU A 107 1.34 14.08 13.64
C LEU A 107 1.61 14.98 14.85
N ARG A 108 1.86 14.34 15.97
CA ARG A 108 2.37 15.04 17.17
C ARG A 108 3.84 15.38 16.97
N PRO A 109 4.39 16.37 17.71
CA PRO A 109 5.82 16.62 17.71
C PRO A 109 6.62 15.35 18.05
N GLY A 110 7.72 15.12 17.33
CA GLY A 110 8.58 13.97 17.51
C GLY A 110 8.74 13.12 16.25
N PRO A 111 9.39 11.96 16.36
CA PRO A 111 9.64 11.07 15.23
C PRO A 111 8.35 10.60 14.55
N MET A 112 8.37 10.55 13.21
CA MET A 112 7.22 10.16 12.40
C MET A 112 6.96 8.65 12.45
N LEU A 113 7.99 7.83 12.22
CA LEU A 113 7.83 6.39 12.05
C LEU A 113 7.20 5.68 13.26
N PRO A 114 7.55 5.98 14.52
CA PRO A 114 6.89 5.36 15.68
C PRO A 114 5.39 5.68 15.79
N GLN A 115 4.97 6.87 15.38
CA GLN A 115 3.56 7.26 15.39
C GLN A 115 2.79 6.53 14.30
N LEU A 116 3.39 6.39 13.11
CA LEU A 116 2.84 5.61 12.02
C LEU A 116 2.81 4.10 12.34
N ASP A 117 3.78 3.58 13.09
CA ASP A 117 3.76 2.19 13.58
C ASP A 117 2.53 1.93 14.46
N ALA A 118 2.29 2.80 15.44
CA ALA A 118 1.15 2.67 16.33
C ALA A 118 -0.19 2.74 15.57
N PHE A 119 -0.27 3.65 14.61
CA PHE A 119 -1.43 3.82 13.73
C PHE A 119 -1.65 2.57 12.86
N THR A 120 -0.63 2.12 12.12
CA THR A 120 -0.70 0.94 11.25
C THR A 120 -1.06 -0.31 12.03
N ALA A 121 -0.49 -0.47 13.24
CA ALA A 121 -0.82 -1.59 14.11
C ALA A 121 -2.31 -1.59 14.53
N ALA A 122 -2.90 -0.42 14.76
CA ALA A 122 -4.32 -0.32 15.10
C ALA A 122 -5.22 -0.66 13.90
N VAL A 123 -4.86 -0.21 12.69
CA VAL A 123 -5.57 -0.59 11.44
C VAL A 123 -5.52 -2.10 11.23
N VAL A 124 -4.33 -2.70 11.35
CA VAL A 124 -4.16 -4.16 11.18
C VAL A 124 -5.02 -4.93 12.18
N ARG A 125 -5.01 -4.54 13.45
CA ARG A 125 -5.80 -5.25 14.48
C ARG A 125 -7.30 -5.16 14.21
N GLU A 126 -7.81 -4.01 13.77
CA GLU A 126 -9.22 -3.87 13.40
C GLU A 126 -9.58 -4.79 12.23
N GLN A 127 -8.78 -4.77 11.15
CA GLN A 127 -9.05 -5.55 9.96
C GLN A 127 -8.89 -7.07 10.19
N ALA A 128 -8.00 -7.46 11.08
CA ALA A 128 -7.75 -8.87 11.40
C ALA A 128 -8.95 -9.57 12.07
N VAL A 129 -9.87 -8.82 12.66
CA VAL A 129 -11.13 -9.37 13.17
C VAL A 129 -11.99 -9.93 12.04
N LEU A 130 -11.85 -9.38 10.83
CA LEU A 130 -12.66 -9.69 9.66
C LEU A 130 -12.05 -10.82 8.81
N GLY A 131 -10.74 -10.94 8.81
CA GLY A 131 -10.00 -11.94 8.03
C GLY A 131 -8.50 -11.76 8.09
N PRO A 132 -7.71 -12.67 7.48
CA PRO A 132 -6.26 -12.53 7.37
C PRO A 132 -5.88 -11.22 6.67
N VAL A 133 -4.99 -10.43 7.26
CA VAL A 133 -4.59 -9.12 6.76
C VAL A 133 -3.31 -9.21 5.94
N VAL A 134 -3.34 -8.68 4.73
CA VAL A 134 -2.15 -8.41 3.91
C VAL A 134 -1.99 -6.91 3.77
N LEU A 135 -0.87 -6.38 4.23
CA LEU A 135 -0.52 -4.98 4.02
C LEU A 135 0.11 -4.80 2.64
N ALA A 136 -0.27 -3.72 1.96
CA ALA A 136 0.41 -3.27 0.76
C ALA A 136 0.63 -1.76 0.84
N GLY A 137 1.83 -1.31 0.55
CA GLY A 137 2.13 0.11 0.61
C GLY A 137 3.14 0.55 -0.43
N ASN A 138 3.00 1.80 -0.84
CA ASN A 138 3.91 2.47 -1.76
C ASN A 138 4.80 3.47 -1.00
N SER A 139 6.08 3.50 -1.31
CA SER A 139 7.04 4.45 -0.75
C SER A 139 7.04 4.42 0.80
N LEU A 140 6.63 5.49 1.49
CA LEU A 140 6.43 5.51 2.94
C LEU A 140 5.47 4.39 3.39
N GLY A 141 4.38 4.17 2.67
CA GLY A 141 3.47 3.04 2.93
C GLY A 141 4.17 1.68 2.79
N GLY A 142 5.10 1.54 1.84
CA GLY A 142 5.97 0.36 1.70
C GLY A 142 6.89 0.18 2.90
N THR A 143 7.46 1.26 3.42
CA THR A 143 8.20 1.27 4.70
C THR A 143 7.32 0.78 5.84
N MET A 144 6.09 1.31 5.96
CA MET A 144 5.18 0.89 7.02
C MET A 144 4.75 -0.58 6.90
N SER A 145 4.58 -1.08 5.67
CA SER A 145 4.32 -2.51 5.43
C SER A 145 5.47 -3.39 5.91
N LEU A 146 6.72 -3.01 5.66
CA LEU A 146 7.91 -3.70 6.15
C LEU A 146 8.01 -3.63 7.69
N ARG A 147 7.79 -2.46 8.27
CA ARG A 147 7.84 -2.27 9.73
C ARG A 147 6.75 -3.06 10.46
N ALA A 148 5.55 -3.13 9.89
CA ALA A 148 4.50 -4.00 10.40
C ALA A 148 4.86 -5.50 10.28
N ALA A 149 5.50 -5.90 9.17
CA ALA A 149 5.94 -7.27 8.94
C ALA A 149 7.03 -7.75 9.93
N GLN A 150 7.84 -6.83 10.46
CA GLN A 150 8.84 -7.11 11.50
C GLN A 150 8.20 -7.35 12.87
N ASN A 151 6.99 -6.90 13.07
CA ASN A 151 6.31 -7.02 14.36
C ASN A 151 5.49 -8.32 14.42
N HIS A 152 6.08 -9.38 14.92
CA HIS A 152 5.45 -10.71 15.08
C HIS A 152 4.20 -10.71 16.00
N ARG A 153 3.94 -9.63 16.74
CA ARG A 153 2.73 -9.49 17.57
C ARG A 153 1.54 -8.95 16.78
N LEU A 154 1.75 -8.53 15.51
CA LEU A 154 0.66 -8.13 14.65
C LEU A 154 0.14 -9.34 13.84
N PRO A 155 -1.18 -9.49 13.74
CA PRO A 155 -1.81 -10.57 13.00
C PRO A 155 -1.77 -10.30 11.48
N THR A 156 -0.56 -10.15 10.93
CA THR A 156 -0.30 -9.88 9.52
C THR A 156 -0.02 -11.18 8.78
N ALA A 157 -0.77 -11.46 7.73
CA ALA A 157 -0.64 -12.67 6.91
C ALA A 157 0.43 -12.55 5.83
N GLY A 158 0.76 -11.33 5.42
CA GLY A 158 1.76 -11.03 4.40
C GLY A 158 1.94 -9.53 4.22
N ALA A 159 3.03 -9.13 3.57
CA ALA A 159 3.31 -7.73 3.27
C ALA A 159 3.79 -7.55 1.83
N VAL A 160 3.36 -6.45 1.21
CA VAL A 160 3.82 -6.00 -0.11
C VAL A 160 4.45 -4.63 0.07
N SER A 161 5.70 -4.51 -0.34
CA SER A 161 6.49 -3.28 -0.28
C SER A 161 6.78 -2.81 -1.69
N ILE A 162 6.14 -1.71 -2.11
CA ILE A 162 6.29 -1.11 -3.42
C ILE A 162 7.19 0.11 -3.27
N ALA A 163 8.32 0.14 -3.96
CA ALA A 163 9.23 1.29 -4.00
C ALA A 163 9.58 1.84 -2.60
N ALA A 164 9.85 0.98 -1.59
CA ALA A 164 10.24 1.43 -0.26
C ALA A 164 11.66 2.01 -0.25
N PRO A 165 11.88 3.19 0.35
CA PRO A 165 13.20 3.82 0.47
C PRO A 165 14.06 3.19 1.58
N GLY A 166 15.34 3.59 1.65
CA GLY A 166 16.25 3.23 2.74
C GLY A 166 17.20 2.07 2.44
N PHE A 167 17.14 1.46 1.25
CA PHE A 167 18.04 0.37 0.85
C PHE A 167 19.13 0.82 -0.13
N VAL A 168 18.76 1.65 -1.10
CA VAL A 168 19.68 2.29 -2.03
C VAL A 168 19.18 3.70 -2.29
N ASP A 169 19.98 4.67 -1.88
CA ASP A 169 19.65 6.08 -2.07
C ASP A 169 19.73 6.48 -3.55
N SER A 170 18.66 7.05 -4.08
CA SER A 170 18.71 7.75 -5.34
C SER A 170 19.59 9.02 -5.23
N TRP A 171 20.02 9.57 -6.35
CA TRP A 171 20.77 10.85 -6.34
C TRP A 171 19.95 11.97 -5.70
N LEU A 172 18.61 11.96 -5.91
CA LEU A 172 17.70 12.97 -5.37
C LEU A 172 17.62 12.86 -3.84
N VAL A 173 17.45 11.66 -3.30
CA VAL A 173 17.42 11.39 -1.85
C VAL A 173 18.75 11.78 -1.21
N ARG A 174 19.87 11.46 -1.86
CA ARG A 174 21.22 11.89 -1.39
C ARG A 174 21.38 13.41 -1.37
N THR A 175 20.86 14.09 -2.40
CA THR A 175 20.99 15.55 -2.50
C THR A 175 20.12 16.24 -1.43
N VAL A 176 18.86 15.82 -1.25
CA VAL A 176 17.95 16.41 -0.26
C VAL A 176 18.35 16.03 1.16
N GLY A 177 18.73 14.76 1.38
CA GLY A 177 19.06 14.24 2.72
C GLY A 177 20.42 14.66 3.24
N ARG A 178 21.46 14.66 2.38
CA ARG A 178 22.87 14.90 2.80
C ARG A 178 23.34 16.33 2.61
N ASN A 179 22.71 17.09 1.74
CA ASN A 179 23.12 18.46 1.47
C ASN A 179 22.00 19.46 1.78
N PRO A 180 21.99 20.04 3.00
CA PRO A 180 20.97 21.02 3.39
C PRO A 180 21.15 22.39 2.69
N LEU A 181 22.24 22.61 1.96
CA LEU A 181 22.56 23.90 1.38
C LEU A 181 21.50 24.41 0.40
N PRO A 182 20.99 23.63 -0.57
CA PRO A 182 19.94 24.09 -1.47
C PRO A 182 18.65 24.46 -0.73
N LEU A 183 18.28 23.67 0.28
CA LEU A 183 17.11 23.95 1.11
C LEU A 183 17.30 25.19 1.98
N ARG A 184 18.49 25.37 2.58
CA ARG A 184 18.84 26.57 3.35
C ARG A 184 18.84 27.81 2.46
N LEU A 185 19.43 27.72 1.25
CA LEU A 185 19.39 28.81 0.28
C LEU A 185 17.95 29.18 -0.09
N TYR A 186 17.13 28.18 -0.37
CA TYR A 186 15.71 28.36 -0.67
C TYR A 186 14.98 28.99 0.53
N SER A 187 15.21 28.52 1.75
CA SER A 187 14.57 29.03 2.97
C SER A 187 15.08 30.40 3.42
N SER A 188 16.24 30.87 2.93
CA SER A 188 16.82 32.17 3.24
C SER A 188 16.54 33.24 2.19
N LEU A 189 15.72 32.96 1.17
CA LEU A 189 15.34 33.96 0.18
C LEU A 189 14.64 35.15 0.88
N PRO A 190 15.06 36.39 0.61
CA PRO A 190 14.55 37.58 1.29
C PRO A 190 13.10 37.92 0.94
N LEU A 191 12.60 37.38 -0.17
CA LEU A 191 11.22 37.55 -0.59
C LEU A 191 10.55 36.19 -0.78
N PRO A 192 9.34 35.99 -0.22
CA PRO A 192 8.60 34.75 -0.42
C PRO A 192 8.26 34.57 -1.90
N VAL A 193 8.58 33.42 -2.46
CA VAL A 193 8.15 33.05 -3.82
C VAL A 193 6.61 33.05 -3.87
N PRO A 194 6.01 33.76 -4.82
CA PRO A 194 4.54 33.76 -4.95
C PRO A 194 3.98 32.34 -5.08
N GLY A 195 2.89 32.02 -4.36
CA GLY A 195 2.31 30.67 -4.31
C GLY A 195 1.90 30.13 -5.68
N PHE A 196 1.50 31.00 -6.63
CA PHE A 196 1.18 30.55 -7.98
C PHE A 196 2.40 30.02 -8.75
N LEU A 197 3.61 30.59 -8.53
CA LEU A 197 4.85 30.08 -9.12
C LEU A 197 5.25 28.73 -8.49
N VAL A 198 5.13 28.59 -7.16
CA VAL A 198 5.38 27.34 -6.48
C VAL A 198 4.47 26.25 -7.04
N ARG A 199 3.18 26.56 -7.21
CA ARG A 199 2.20 25.63 -7.77
C ARG A 199 2.50 25.27 -9.23
N ALA A 200 2.80 26.24 -10.07
CA ALA A 200 3.17 26.00 -11.48
C ALA A 200 4.40 25.10 -11.62
N VAL A 201 5.41 25.26 -10.76
CA VAL A 201 6.56 24.37 -10.71
C VAL A 201 6.17 22.98 -10.24
N ALA A 202 5.35 22.85 -9.18
CA ALA A 202 4.87 21.57 -8.68
C ALA A 202 4.03 20.82 -9.73
N GLU A 203 3.14 21.50 -10.44
CA GLU A 203 2.33 20.91 -11.53
C GLU A 203 3.16 20.32 -12.66
N GLN A 204 4.33 20.87 -12.91
CA GLN A 204 5.25 20.34 -13.91
C GLN A 204 6.16 19.23 -13.37
N LEU A 205 6.57 19.33 -12.11
CA LEU A 205 7.55 18.42 -11.52
C LEU A 205 6.93 17.13 -11.01
N VAL A 206 5.77 17.23 -10.35
CA VAL A 206 5.08 16.09 -9.73
C VAL A 206 4.80 14.96 -10.73
N PRO A 207 4.21 15.19 -11.91
CA PRO A 207 3.97 14.12 -12.87
C PRO A 207 5.27 13.44 -13.35
N ARG A 208 6.33 14.24 -13.52
CA ARG A 208 7.62 13.73 -14.01
C ARG A 208 8.33 12.86 -12.99
N ILE A 209 8.04 13.04 -11.71
CA ILE A 209 8.66 12.30 -10.61
C ILE A 209 7.85 11.06 -10.25
N LEU A 210 6.52 11.16 -10.20
CA LEU A 210 5.66 10.11 -9.69
C LEU A 210 5.25 9.10 -10.75
N TYR A 211 5.02 9.54 -11.99
CA TYR A 211 4.53 8.69 -13.07
C TYR A 211 5.67 8.14 -13.94
N ALA A 212 5.45 6.98 -14.49
CA ALA A 212 6.32 6.39 -15.50
C ALA A 212 6.40 7.26 -16.78
N ASP A 213 5.25 7.77 -17.21
CA ASP A 213 5.09 8.73 -18.29
C ASP A 213 4.19 9.88 -17.86
N SER A 214 4.76 11.06 -17.71
CA SER A 214 4.04 12.27 -17.27
C SER A 214 2.92 12.70 -18.22
N ARG A 215 2.89 12.23 -19.47
CA ARG A 215 1.83 12.53 -20.43
C ARG A 215 0.52 11.82 -20.10
N HIS A 216 0.59 10.70 -19.38
CA HIS A 216 -0.57 9.93 -18.96
C HIS A 216 -1.04 10.28 -17.54
N ALA A 217 -0.41 11.30 -16.92
CA ALA A 217 -0.78 11.72 -15.58
C ALA A 217 -2.20 12.32 -15.55
N ASP A 218 -3.06 11.80 -14.68
CA ASP A 218 -4.39 12.34 -14.47
C ASP A 218 -4.33 13.74 -13.84
N ALA A 219 -4.97 14.72 -14.48
CA ALA A 219 -4.92 16.10 -14.03
C ALA A 219 -5.58 16.33 -12.65
N GLY A 220 -6.54 15.50 -12.25
CA GLY A 220 -7.16 15.53 -10.92
C GLY A 220 -6.18 15.05 -9.85
N GLN A 221 -5.48 13.96 -10.13
CA GLN A 221 -4.43 13.44 -9.24
C GLN A 221 -3.27 14.42 -9.11
N VAL A 222 -2.80 15.00 -10.22
CA VAL A 222 -1.74 16.03 -10.19
C VAL A 222 -2.15 17.22 -9.34
N ARG A 223 -3.37 17.74 -9.52
CA ARG A 223 -3.89 18.84 -8.69
C ARG A 223 -3.94 18.47 -7.22
N ARG A 224 -4.34 17.26 -6.88
CA ARG A 224 -4.34 16.76 -5.50
C ARG A 224 -2.95 16.82 -4.87
N PHE A 225 -1.93 16.37 -5.57
CA PHE A 225 -0.55 16.47 -5.08
C PHE A 225 -0.08 17.92 -4.96
N THR A 226 -0.43 18.78 -5.91
CA THR A 226 0.03 20.19 -5.91
C THR A 226 -0.64 21.04 -4.86
N THR A 227 -1.84 20.67 -4.36
CA THR A 227 -2.48 21.33 -3.20
C THR A 227 -1.66 21.21 -1.91
N LEU A 228 -0.75 20.24 -1.82
CA LEU A 228 0.14 20.08 -0.68
C LEU A 228 1.29 21.10 -0.65
N PHE A 229 1.48 21.83 -1.75
CA PHE A 229 2.50 22.86 -1.94
C PHE A 229 1.87 24.21 -2.30
N PRO A 230 0.97 24.74 -1.44
CA PRO A 230 0.20 25.94 -1.76
C PRO A 230 1.08 27.20 -1.83
N ASP A 231 2.16 27.23 -1.06
CA ASP A 231 3.06 28.35 -0.95
C ASP A 231 4.48 27.92 -0.55
N TYR A 232 5.37 28.91 -0.47
CA TYR A 232 6.76 28.76 -0.10
C TYR A 232 6.96 28.13 1.29
N ARG A 233 6.19 28.56 2.30
CA ARG A 233 6.32 28.08 3.69
C ARG A 233 5.91 26.64 3.83
N ALA A 234 4.78 26.27 3.24
CA ALA A 234 4.32 24.88 3.23
C ALA A 234 5.32 23.96 2.53
N THR A 235 5.88 24.39 1.39
CA THR A 235 6.91 23.65 0.67
C THR A 235 8.16 23.45 1.52
N THR A 236 8.64 24.51 2.18
CA THR A 236 9.81 24.43 3.07
C THR A 236 9.58 23.49 4.24
N SER A 237 8.40 23.57 4.88
CA SER A 237 8.03 22.65 5.96
C SER A 237 8.01 21.18 5.49
N ARG A 238 7.40 20.89 4.35
CA ARG A 238 7.36 19.54 3.79
C ARG A 238 8.74 18.99 3.42
N LEU A 239 9.63 19.83 2.90
CA LEU A 239 11.00 19.42 2.61
C LEU A 239 11.80 19.13 3.90
N GLU A 240 11.60 19.90 4.96
CA GLU A 240 12.24 19.63 6.26
C GLU A 240 11.69 18.36 6.90
N GLU A 241 10.37 18.13 6.86
CA GLU A 241 9.76 16.87 7.30
C GLU A 241 10.30 15.66 6.51
N ALA A 242 10.46 15.82 5.17
CA ALA A 242 11.05 14.77 4.34
C ALA A 242 12.50 14.47 4.72
N ARG A 243 13.28 15.50 5.06
CA ARG A 243 14.65 15.36 5.52
C ARG A 243 14.74 14.62 6.85
N GLN A 244 13.84 14.93 7.80
CA GLN A 244 13.73 14.21 9.06
C GLN A 244 13.35 12.74 8.84
N LEU A 245 12.38 12.48 7.96
CA LEU A 245 12.02 11.12 7.57
C LEU A 245 13.20 10.34 6.98
N VAL A 246 13.99 10.95 6.08
CA VAL A 246 15.21 10.31 5.53
C VAL A 246 16.20 9.96 6.66
N ALA A 247 16.33 10.79 7.68
CA ALA A 247 17.17 10.49 8.84
C ALA A 247 16.60 9.31 9.66
N GLU A 248 15.29 9.24 9.86
CA GLU A 248 14.63 8.11 10.55
C GLU A 248 14.77 6.79 9.77
N LEU A 249 14.83 6.86 8.42
CA LEU A 249 14.99 5.66 7.57
C LEU A 249 16.35 4.98 7.74
N ALA A 250 17.36 5.66 8.24
CA ALA A 250 18.69 5.08 8.45
C ALA A 250 18.69 3.88 9.41
N ASP A 251 17.74 3.83 10.36
CA ASP A 251 17.58 2.73 11.33
C ASP A 251 16.13 2.20 11.35
N ALA A 252 15.44 2.27 10.23
CA ALA A 252 14.01 1.96 10.16
C ALA A 252 13.72 0.45 10.21
N TYR A 253 14.68 -0.41 9.83
CA TYR A 253 14.39 -1.80 9.50
C TYR A 253 15.16 -2.81 10.37
N ARG A 254 14.45 -3.86 10.74
CA ARG A 254 14.96 -5.11 11.37
C ARG A 254 14.49 -6.27 10.48
N LEU A 255 15.08 -6.38 9.29
CA LEU A 255 14.63 -7.27 8.22
C LEU A 255 14.75 -8.75 8.58
N ASP A 256 15.67 -9.10 9.47
CA ASP A 256 15.82 -10.43 10.06
C ASP A 256 14.60 -10.90 10.86
N GLN A 257 13.78 -9.96 11.32
CA GLN A 257 12.53 -10.25 12.05
C GLN A 257 11.35 -10.55 11.13
N ILE A 258 11.44 -10.30 9.84
CA ILE A 258 10.37 -10.61 8.88
C ILE A 258 10.32 -12.13 8.68
N LYS A 259 9.22 -12.76 9.12
CA LYS A 259 8.98 -14.21 8.99
C LYS A 259 7.76 -14.54 8.15
N ILE A 260 6.94 -13.55 7.85
CA ILE A 260 5.74 -13.69 7.02
C ILE A 260 6.09 -13.57 5.52
N PRO A 261 5.25 -14.07 4.61
CA PRO A 261 5.40 -13.83 3.18
C PRO A 261 5.59 -12.34 2.88
N LEU A 262 6.63 -12.02 2.11
CA LEU A 262 6.96 -10.67 1.67
C LEU A 262 7.07 -10.62 0.15
N LEU A 263 6.46 -9.60 -0.45
CA LEU A 263 6.65 -9.24 -1.85
C LEU A 263 7.36 -7.87 -1.93
N ALA A 264 8.55 -7.86 -2.52
CA ALA A 264 9.25 -6.65 -2.91
C ALA A 264 8.89 -6.30 -4.37
N VAL A 265 8.38 -5.08 -4.59
CA VAL A 265 8.07 -4.57 -5.93
C VAL A 265 9.03 -3.45 -6.28
N ALA A 266 9.76 -3.61 -7.37
CA ALA A 266 10.74 -2.68 -7.90
C ALA A 266 10.25 -2.07 -9.22
N CYS A 267 10.25 -0.75 -9.32
CA CYS A 267 9.75 0.01 -10.45
C CYS A 267 10.91 0.58 -11.28
N GLY A 268 11.00 0.23 -12.57
CA GLY A 268 12.16 0.52 -13.43
C GLY A 268 12.29 2.00 -13.78
N LYS A 269 11.16 2.71 -13.96
CA LYS A 269 11.12 4.15 -14.26
C LYS A 269 11.00 5.05 -13.02
N ASP A 270 11.09 4.46 -11.81
CA ASP A 270 11.06 5.23 -10.56
C ASP A 270 12.31 6.11 -10.41
N LYS A 271 12.08 7.40 -10.28
CA LYS A 271 13.14 8.44 -10.13
C LYS A 271 13.44 8.79 -8.68
N LEU A 272 12.53 8.42 -7.74
CA LEU A 272 12.68 8.64 -6.31
C LEU A 272 13.36 7.46 -5.62
N VAL A 273 12.84 6.26 -5.87
CA VAL A 273 13.35 5.02 -5.27
C VAL A 273 13.69 4.04 -6.40
N THR A 274 14.94 3.99 -6.78
CA THR A 274 15.37 3.18 -7.92
C THR A 274 15.05 1.69 -7.72
N ALA A 275 14.85 0.95 -8.82
CA ALA A 275 14.63 -0.49 -8.80
C ALA A 275 15.71 -1.27 -8.02
N ALA A 276 16.92 -0.71 -7.92
CA ALA A 276 18.00 -1.28 -7.11
C ALA A 276 17.62 -1.40 -5.62
N SER A 277 16.75 -0.52 -5.10
CA SER A 277 16.26 -0.58 -3.72
C SER A 277 15.43 -1.85 -3.47
N GLY A 278 14.47 -2.15 -4.35
CA GLY A 278 13.66 -3.37 -4.25
C GLY A 278 14.49 -4.64 -4.44
N ARG A 279 15.44 -4.65 -5.36
CA ARG A 279 16.40 -5.77 -5.56
C ARG A 279 17.26 -5.98 -4.28
N LYS A 280 17.72 -4.90 -3.66
CA LYS A 280 18.49 -4.97 -2.41
C LYS A 280 17.65 -5.48 -1.26
N LEU A 281 16.38 -5.03 -1.13
CA LEU A 281 15.45 -5.56 -0.13
C LEU A 281 15.30 -7.07 -0.29
N HIS A 282 15.09 -7.57 -1.51
CA HIS A 282 14.99 -9.00 -1.78
C HIS A 282 16.27 -9.76 -1.38
N THR A 283 17.45 -9.22 -1.67
CA THR A 283 18.73 -9.81 -1.23
C THR A 283 18.82 -9.91 0.29
N LEU A 284 18.31 -8.90 1.02
CA LEU A 284 18.35 -8.85 2.49
C LEU A 284 17.27 -9.73 3.15
N VAL A 285 16.23 -10.08 2.41
CA VAL A 285 15.14 -10.98 2.86
C VAL A 285 14.99 -12.12 1.85
N PRO A 286 15.82 -13.16 1.87
CA PRO A 286 15.91 -14.17 0.80
C PRO A 286 14.62 -14.96 0.55
N HIS A 287 13.75 -15.13 1.58
CA HIS A 287 12.45 -15.78 1.44
C HIS A 287 11.37 -14.88 0.84
N SER A 288 11.66 -13.60 0.58
CA SER A 288 10.73 -12.71 -0.12
C SER A 288 10.60 -13.10 -1.59
N ARG A 289 9.54 -12.62 -2.23
CA ARG A 289 9.41 -12.63 -3.70
C ARG A 289 9.78 -11.26 -4.22
N LEU A 290 10.40 -11.23 -5.40
CA LEU A 290 10.72 -9.98 -6.11
C LEU A 290 9.92 -9.92 -7.41
N VAL A 291 9.24 -8.80 -7.62
CA VAL A 291 8.65 -8.42 -8.91
C VAL A 291 9.33 -7.14 -9.38
N VAL A 292 9.82 -7.14 -10.60
CA VAL A 292 10.38 -5.96 -11.26
C VAL A 292 9.49 -5.61 -12.44
N ARG A 293 9.00 -4.37 -12.48
CA ARG A 293 8.27 -3.81 -13.62
C ARG A 293 9.07 -2.67 -14.20
N GLU A 294 9.66 -2.90 -15.36
CA GLU A 294 10.58 -1.94 -15.98
C GLU A 294 9.87 -0.69 -16.51
N ASP A 295 8.57 -0.76 -16.71
CA ASP A 295 7.71 0.31 -17.22
C ASP A 295 6.98 1.13 -16.14
N TRP A 296 7.02 0.72 -14.88
CA TRP A 296 6.36 1.42 -13.77
C TRP A 296 7.20 2.56 -13.20
N GLY A 297 6.53 3.67 -12.86
CA GLY A 297 7.07 4.81 -12.13
C GLY A 297 7.01 4.64 -10.61
N HIS A 298 7.13 5.75 -9.88
CA HIS A 298 7.10 5.72 -8.40
C HIS A 298 5.75 5.32 -7.82
N CYS A 299 4.65 5.66 -8.51
CA CYS A 299 3.28 5.38 -8.09
C CYS A 299 2.59 4.41 -9.06
N PRO A 300 2.96 3.11 -9.10
CA PRO A 300 2.41 2.17 -10.06
C PRO A 300 0.90 1.98 -9.90
N GLN A 301 0.33 2.24 -8.73
CA GLN A 301 -1.11 2.24 -8.49
C GLN A 301 -1.87 3.33 -9.30
N LEU A 302 -1.12 4.30 -9.86
CA LEU A 302 -1.63 5.32 -10.77
C LEU A 302 -1.22 5.07 -12.22
N ASP A 303 -0.11 4.36 -12.47
CA ASP A 303 0.36 4.01 -13.81
C ASP A 303 -0.46 2.84 -14.39
N ASP A 304 -0.66 1.78 -13.60
CA ASP A 304 -1.36 0.55 -14.01
C ASP A 304 -2.13 -0.05 -12.82
N PRO A 305 -3.28 0.53 -12.45
CA PRO A 305 -4.08 0.07 -11.31
C PRO A 305 -4.58 -1.37 -11.47
N ALA A 306 -4.86 -1.81 -12.68
CA ALA A 306 -5.37 -3.16 -12.94
C ALA A 306 -4.30 -4.22 -12.64
N GLU A 307 -3.08 -4.06 -13.17
CA GLU A 307 -1.98 -4.99 -12.90
C GLU A 307 -1.58 -4.96 -11.42
N VAL A 308 -1.59 -3.78 -10.77
CA VAL A 308 -1.35 -3.68 -9.32
C VAL A 308 -2.42 -4.44 -8.53
N ALA A 309 -3.70 -4.30 -8.86
CA ALA A 309 -4.79 -5.02 -8.19
C ALA A 309 -4.65 -6.55 -8.36
N GLU A 310 -4.33 -7.01 -9.57
CA GLU A 310 -4.09 -8.43 -9.85
C GLU A 310 -2.91 -8.97 -9.03
N LEU A 311 -1.78 -8.25 -9.02
CA LEU A 311 -0.59 -8.59 -8.25
C LEU A 311 -0.89 -8.72 -6.75
N LEU A 312 -1.60 -7.75 -6.17
CA LEU A 312 -1.99 -7.76 -4.77
C LEU A 312 -2.92 -8.92 -4.44
N THR A 313 -3.90 -9.17 -5.29
CA THR A 313 -4.87 -10.27 -5.13
C THR A 313 -4.18 -11.63 -5.18
N PHE A 314 -3.32 -11.84 -6.16
CA PHE A 314 -2.57 -13.10 -6.31
C PHE A 314 -1.66 -13.34 -5.11
N PHE A 315 -0.91 -12.32 -4.67
CA PHE A 315 -0.04 -12.43 -3.52
C PHE A 315 -0.83 -12.70 -2.24
N ALA A 316 -1.92 -11.98 -2.00
CA ALA A 316 -2.74 -12.14 -0.80
C ALA A 316 -3.32 -13.56 -0.69
N ALA A 317 -3.83 -14.11 -1.80
CA ALA A 317 -4.31 -15.47 -1.84
C ALA A 317 -3.21 -16.51 -1.53
N GLY A 318 -1.99 -16.27 -2.01
CA GLY A 318 -0.82 -17.11 -1.73
C GLY A 318 -0.37 -17.06 -0.27
N ALA A 319 -0.33 -15.86 0.30
CA ALA A 319 0.06 -15.63 1.71
C ALA A 319 -0.90 -16.32 2.68
N VAL A 320 -2.22 -16.23 2.43
CA VAL A 320 -3.22 -16.90 3.28
C VAL A 320 -3.13 -18.43 3.16
N ARG A 321 -2.87 -18.97 1.97
CA ARG A 321 -2.65 -20.42 1.81
C ARG A 321 -1.41 -20.92 2.57
N SER A 322 -0.36 -20.12 2.66
CA SER A 322 0.84 -20.48 3.41
C SER A 322 0.58 -20.59 4.91
N LEU A 323 -0.31 -19.74 5.45
CA LEU A 323 -0.72 -19.84 6.86
C LEU A 323 -1.59 -21.07 7.17
N ALA A 324 -2.31 -21.58 6.18
CA ALA A 324 -3.18 -22.73 6.34
C ALA A 324 -2.44 -24.09 6.25
N ARG A 325 -1.19 -24.10 5.76
CA ARG A 325 -0.37 -25.31 5.74
C ARG A 325 0.21 -25.54 7.14
N PRO A 326 0.00 -26.73 7.74
CA PRO A 326 0.71 -27.10 8.96
C PRO A 326 2.23 -27.04 8.68
N ALA A 327 3.01 -26.64 9.68
CA ALA A 327 4.46 -26.77 9.59
C ALA A 327 4.80 -28.24 9.29
N PRO A 328 5.78 -28.54 8.40
CA PRO A 328 6.21 -29.90 8.15
C PRO A 328 6.57 -30.53 9.48
N THR A 329 5.96 -31.68 9.78
CA THR A 329 6.30 -32.43 10.96
C THR A 329 7.69 -33.06 10.72
N VAL A 330 8.50 -33.21 11.78
CA VAL A 330 9.87 -33.73 11.69
C VAL A 330 9.91 -35.13 11.02
N ASN A 331 8.80 -35.82 10.90
CA ASN A 331 8.68 -37.13 10.26
C ASN A 331 8.62 -37.07 8.72
N ASP A 332 8.45 -35.91 8.11
CA ASP A 332 8.39 -35.79 6.63
C ASP A 332 9.79 -35.65 6.00
N VAL A 333 10.84 -35.60 6.81
CA VAL A 333 12.24 -35.42 6.35
C VAL A 333 13.02 -36.76 6.24
N GLU A 334 12.51 -37.86 6.82
CA GLU A 334 13.23 -39.14 6.84
C GLU A 334 12.93 -40.10 5.68
N ASP A 335 11.98 -39.80 4.80
CA ASP A 335 11.57 -40.75 3.73
C ASP A 335 12.23 -40.51 2.37
N ASP A 336 13.06 -39.49 2.20
CA ASP A 336 13.77 -39.21 0.93
C ASP A 336 15.23 -39.76 0.89
N SER A 337 15.69 -40.47 1.93
CA SER A 337 17.03 -41.02 1.98
C SER A 337 17.11 -42.56 1.76
N ALA A 338 16.01 -43.23 1.42
CA ALA A 338 15.91 -44.68 1.28
C ALA A 338 15.65 -45.17 -0.14
N THR A 339 16.00 -44.41 -1.18
CA THR A 339 16.09 -44.94 -2.57
C THR A 339 17.23 -44.24 -3.31
N GLY A 340 18.42 -44.81 -3.20
CA GLY A 340 19.60 -44.53 -4.01
C GLY A 340 20.36 -45.78 -4.23
#